data_2db6ce28cd91320107ae3ed76cca6589
#
_entry.id   2db6ce28cd91320107ae3ed76cca6589
#
_cell.length_a   1.000
_cell.length_b   1.000
_cell.length_c   1.000
_cell.angle_alpha   90.00
_cell.angle_beta   90.00
_cell.angle_gamma   90.00
#
_symmetry.space_group_name_H-M   'P 1'
#
loop_
_entity.id
_entity.type
_entity.pdbx_description
1 polymer ?
#
loop_
_entity_poly.entity_id
_entity_poly.type
_entity_poly.pdbx_seq_one_letter_code
_entity_poly.pdbx_strand_id
1 'polypeptide(L)'
;MSEDRPTGPDRFVVDRSWTRPEHGDVVVAGSPLRLFRLGPAGVLVVEAIERGEPCPSGHEPLTDRLVDAGAVHPLPGPARAYGAGEVTAVIPVHDEDRAVLAALVGRLGALGEVVVVDDASTEPVGELAGARVVRLHRNRGPAAARNAALGAVRTAVALFLDADTEPPDGDWLGPLLAHLDDERVGLVAPRVVSVGAPGVLGAFDAARSPLDLGPHPARIRPGTRVSYVPAAALLVRLGALASVGGFDEALRYGEDVDLVWRLVEAGWACRYEPTVSVGHRPRRNLAAFARQRYSYGTSAAPLARRHPGALAPARVSGWSAAVWGFAAAGHPWVAITTAAATTAALARRLRNVPRPWRLALRFAGLGHVFAGRTLAAAVTRAWWPIAAVVAVRGSRRARLVVTAAAVVPALVDWRERRPGVDPIRYTALALLDDAAYGWGLWRGCLAEREIGPLLPELASWPRTPQTHNSPSKPRLQSQRRSTTATSEAPIRSTPTTR
;
A
#
# COMPACT_ATOMS: atom_id res chain seq x y z
N MET A 1 12.02 -37.62 -18.20
CA MET A 1 12.62 -36.28 -18.20
C MET A 1 11.62 -35.38 -17.50
N SER A 2 11.85 -35.11 -16.23
CA SER A 2 11.04 -34.16 -15.48
C SER A 2 11.49 -32.77 -15.94
N GLU A 3 10.64 -32.06 -16.67
CA GLU A 3 10.84 -30.64 -16.95
C GLU A 3 10.80 -29.92 -15.61
N ASP A 4 11.98 -29.52 -15.15
CA ASP A 4 12.19 -28.64 -14.01
C ASP A 4 11.55 -27.28 -14.36
N ARG A 5 10.29 -27.07 -13.98
CA ARG A 5 9.62 -25.78 -14.14
C ARG A 5 10.35 -24.78 -13.27
N PRO A 6 10.91 -23.71 -13.83
CA PRO A 6 11.46 -22.64 -13.01
C PRO A 6 10.34 -22.08 -12.13
N THR A 7 10.47 -22.27 -10.82
CA THR A 7 9.43 -22.01 -9.82
C THR A 7 9.32 -20.54 -9.39
N GLY A 8 9.92 -19.60 -10.14
CA GLY A 8 9.89 -18.17 -9.81
C GLY A 8 10.45 -17.28 -10.92
N PRO A 9 10.35 -15.95 -10.75
CA PRO A 9 10.97 -15.00 -11.68
C PRO A 9 12.48 -15.10 -11.59
N ASP A 10 13.15 -15.09 -12.73
CA ASP A 10 14.60 -15.08 -12.86
C ASP A 10 15.18 -13.67 -13.03
N ARG A 11 14.34 -12.67 -13.25
CA ARG A 11 14.72 -11.26 -13.44
C ARG A 11 14.12 -10.38 -12.37
N PHE A 12 14.90 -9.38 -11.95
CA PHE A 12 14.52 -8.46 -10.89
C PHE A 12 14.97 -7.05 -11.24
N VAL A 13 14.27 -6.05 -10.70
CA VAL A 13 14.69 -4.65 -10.71
C VAL A 13 15.06 -4.21 -9.30
N VAL A 14 16.11 -3.43 -9.19
CA VAL A 14 16.54 -2.87 -7.89
C VAL A 14 15.54 -1.83 -7.39
N ASP A 15 15.31 -1.80 -6.08
CA ASP A 15 14.50 -0.75 -5.45
C ASP A 15 15.24 0.60 -5.51
N ARG A 16 14.49 1.70 -5.57
CA ARG A 16 15.07 3.06 -5.58
C ARG A 16 15.96 3.38 -4.38
N SER A 17 15.86 2.64 -3.30
CA SER A 17 16.73 2.74 -2.11
C SER A 17 18.07 2.07 -2.29
N TRP A 18 18.25 1.30 -3.38
CA TRP A 18 19.43 0.49 -3.63
C TRP A 18 20.72 1.32 -3.57
N THR A 19 21.65 0.84 -2.80
CA THR A 19 22.99 1.42 -2.68
C THR A 19 23.99 0.31 -2.44
N ARG A 20 24.90 0.11 -3.41
CA ARG A 20 26.02 -0.83 -3.32
C ARG A 20 27.33 -0.07 -3.45
N PRO A 21 28.00 0.24 -2.32
CA PRO A 21 29.27 0.99 -2.35
C PRO A 21 30.35 0.23 -3.09
N GLU A 22 31.02 0.89 -4.04
CA GLU A 22 32.17 0.36 -4.78
C GLU A 22 31.94 -1.00 -5.46
N HIS A 23 30.69 -1.32 -5.79
CA HIS A 23 30.30 -2.64 -6.31
C HIS A 23 30.82 -3.81 -5.45
N GLY A 24 30.98 -3.55 -4.13
CA GLY A 24 31.50 -4.52 -3.16
C GLY A 24 30.47 -5.57 -2.74
N ASP A 25 30.79 -6.25 -1.63
CA ASP A 25 29.97 -7.31 -1.01
C ASP A 25 28.85 -6.79 -0.09
N VAL A 26 28.64 -5.47 -0.03
CA VAL A 26 27.63 -4.86 0.83
C VAL A 26 26.58 -4.15 -0.01
N VAL A 27 25.32 -4.46 0.27
CA VAL A 27 24.15 -3.76 -0.27
C VAL A 27 23.35 -3.15 0.88
N VAL A 28 22.93 -1.90 0.72
CA VAL A 28 21.95 -1.25 1.60
C VAL A 28 20.73 -0.89 0.77
N ALA A 29 19.60 -1.53 1.06
CA ALA A 29 18.36 -1.35 0.30
C ALA A 29 17.14 -1.79 1.12
N GLY A 30 15.97 -1.56 0.58
CA GLY A 30 14.70 -2.04 1.10
C GLY A 30 13.89 -0.99 1.86
N SER A 31 12.69 -1.41 2.26
CA SER A 31 11.77 -0.57 3.03
C SER A 31 11.17 -1.41 4.18
N PRO A 32 11.62 -1.20 5.44
CA PRO A 32 12.69 -0.30 5.88
C PRO A 32 14.08 -0.70 5.37
N LEU A 33 15.02 0.26 5.34
CA LEU A 33 16.40 0.01 4.91
C LEU A 33 17.08 -1.09 5.72
N ARG A 34 17.71 -2.03 5.02
CA ARG A 34 18.53 -3.14 5.59
C ARG A 34 19.89 -3.18 4.94
N LEU A 35 20.86 -3.69 5.69
CA LEU A 35 22.21 -3.97 5.21
C LEU A 35 22.33 -5.48 4.95
N PHE A 36 22.74 -5.83 3.74
CA PHE A 36 23.03 -7.20 3.31
C PHE A 36 24.52 -7.35 3.08
N ARG A 37 25.11 -8.41 3.62
CA ARG A 37 26.45 -8.86 3.27
C ARG A 37 26.34 -10.06 2.35
N LEU A 38 27.04 -10.00 1.25
CA LEU A 38 27.00 -10.97 0.16
C LEU A 38 28.22 -11.88 0.25
N GLY A 39 28.03 -13.18 0.06
CA GLY A 39 29.12 -14.07 -0.28
C GLY A 39 29.45 -13.99 -1.78
N PRO A 40 30.51 -14.66 -2.24
CA PRO A 40 30.92 -14.60 -3.65
C PRO A 40 29.80 -14.93 -4.65
N ALA A 41 29.04 -15.99 -4.41
CA ALA A 41 27.88 -16.34 -5.24
C ALA A 41 26.79 -15.25 -5.20
N GLY A 42 26.54 -14.64 -4.04
CA GLY A 42 25.60 -13.55 -3.89
C GLY A 42 26.00 -12.29 -4.64
N VAL A 43 27.29 -12.03 -4.78
CA VAL A 43 27.82 -10.93 -5.61
C VAL A 43 27.44 -11.13 -7.07
N LEU A 44 27.58 -12.34 -7.61
CA LEU A 44 27.22 -12.67 -9.00
C LEU A 44 25.70 -12.48 -9.24
N VAL A 45 24.87 -12.93 -8.30
CA VAL A 45 23.41 -12.73 -8.35
C VAL A 45 23.07 -11.24 -8.39
N VAL A 46 23.65 -10.46 -7.49
CA VAL A 46 23.38 -9.02 -7.42
C VAL A 46 23.87 -8.28 -8.66
N GLU A 47 25.01 -8.68 -9.24
CA GLU A 47 25.51 -8.12 -10.49
C GLU A 47 24.58 -8.41 -11.67
N ALA A 48 24.04 -9.63 -11.75
CA ALA A 48 23.03 -9.95 -12.76
C ALA A 48 21.77 -9.06 -12.61
N ILE A 49 21.29 -8.88 -11.36
CA ILE A 49 20.16 -8.00 -11.09
C ILE A 49 20.44 -6.54 -11.51
N GLU A 50 21.64 -6.01 -11.16
CA GLU A 50 22.04 -4.64 -11.52
C GLU A 50 22.14 -4.43 -13.04
N ARG A 51 22.50 -5.48 -13.81
CA ARG A 51 22.55 -5.46 -15.27
C ARG A 51 21.20 -5.77 -15.94
N GLY A 52 20.15 -6.14 -15.15
CA GLY A 52 18.86 -6.57 -15.68
C GLY A 52 18.90 -7.92 -16.39
N GLU A 53 19.90 -8.74 -16.10
CA GLU A 53 20.11 -10.08 -16.65
C GLU A 53 19.36 -11.14 -15.83
N PRO A 54 19.08 -12.32 -16.38
CA PRO A 54 18.58 -13.46 -15.61
C PRO A 54 19.57 -13.84 -14.51
N CYS A 55 19.05 -14.16 -13.33
CA CYS A 55 19.89 -14.59 -12.21
C CYS A 55 20.46 -15.99 -12.45
N PRO A 56 21.69 -16.27 -11.96
CA PRO A 56 22.28 -17.62 -11.99
C PRO A 56 21.41 -18.63 -11.22
N SER A 57 21.51 -19.91 -11.55
CA SER A 57 20.82 -20.99 -10.85
C SER A 57 21.14 -20.98 -9.34
N GLY A 58 20.15 -21.28 -8.51
CA GLY A 58 20.31 -21.28 -7.05
C GLY A 58 20.26 -19.88 -6.41
N HIS A 59 19.77 -18.87 -7.15
CA HIS A 59 19.62 -17.48 -6.65
C HIS A 59 18.50 -17.31 -5.62
N GLU A 60 17.51 -18.22 -5.59
CA GLU A 60 16.25 -18.09 -4.89
C GLU A 60 16.40 -17.72 -3.40
N PRO A 61 17.31 -18.34 -2.61
CA PRO A 61 17.42 -18.00 -1.20
C PRO A 61 17.83 -16.54 -0.95
N LEU A 62 18.65 -15.97 -1.85
CA LEU A 62 19.07 -14.59 -1.76
C LEU A 62 17.99 -13.65 -2.29
N THR A 63 17.44 -13.94 -3.47
CA THR A 63 16.40 -13.10 -4.10
C THR A 63 15.12 -13.08 -3.26
N ASP A 64 14.69 -14.19 -2.66
CA ASP A 64 13.57 -14.20 -1.72
C ASP A 64 13.81 -13.26 -0.54
N ARG A 65 15.01 -13.27 0.05
CA ARG A 65 15.36 -12.35 1.14
C ARG A 65 15.38 -10.89 0.71
N LEU A 66 15.88 -10.61 -0.50
CA LEU A 66 15.92 -9.26 -1.06
C LEU A 66 14.51 -8.75 -1.40
N VAL A 67 13.67 -9.60 -2.01
CA VAL A 67 12.26 -9.33 -2.30
C VAL A 67 11.46 -9.11 -1.01
N ASP A 68 11.67 -9.95 -0.01
CA ASP A 68 11.02 -9.82 1.29
C ASP A 68 11.40 -8.55 2.04
N ALA A 69 12.58 -8.04 1.81
CA ALA A 69 13.01 -6.75 2.33
C ALA A 69 12.53 -5.55 1.48
N GLY A 70 11.95 -5.79 0.30
CA GLY A 70 11.65 -4.73 -0.68
C GLY A 70 12.91 -4.08 -1.24
N ALA A 71 14.01 -4.83 -1.31
CA ALA A 71 15.29 -4.37 -1.86
C ALA A 71 15.37 -4.58 -3.38
N VAL A 72 14.69 -5.59 -3.88
CA VAL A 72 14.48 -5.85 -5.31
C VAL A 72 13.02 -6.23 -5.55
N HIS A 73 12.56 -6.06 -6.79
CA HIS A 73 11.21 -6.39 -7.20
C HIS A 73 11.27 -7.35 -8.39
N PRO A 74 10.47 -8.43 -8.38
CA PRO A 74 10.40 -9.36 -9.50
C PRO A 74 9.94 -8.65 -10.77
N LEU A 75 10.52 -9.02 -11.91
CA LEU A 75 10.03 -8.73 -13.25
C LEU A 75 9.47 -10.02 -13.84
N PRO A 76 8.19 -10.32 -13.59
CA PRO A 76 7.62 -11.55 -14.10
C PRO A 76 7.57 -11.52 -15.65
N GLY A 77 7.74 -12.69 -16.26
CA GLY A 77 7.49 -12.89 -17.68
C GLY A 77 5.99 -12.83 -18.00
N PRO A 78 5.57 -13.33 -19.17
CA PRO A 78 4.16 -13.47 -19.48
C PRO A 78 3.43 -14.34 -18.44
N ALA A 79 2.21 -13.97 -18.10
CA ALA A 79 1.38 -14.73 -17.16
C ALA A 79 1.15 -16.17 -17.66
N ARG A 80 1.28 -17.16 -16.78
CA ARG A 80 1.17 -18.59 -17.08
C ARG A 80 0.06 -19.29 -16.30
N ALA A 81 -0.17 -18.85 -15.05
CA ALA A 81 -1.15 -19.47 -14.15
C ALA A 81 -2.58 -19.05 -14.48
N TYR A 82 -2.78 -17.82 -14.93
CA TYR A 82 -4.11 -17.24 -15.15
C TYR A 82 -4.14 -16.38 -16.41
N GLY A 83 -5.22 -16.50 -17.18
CA GLY A 83 -5.56 -15.58 -18.27
C GLY A 83 -6.70 -14.64 -17.89
N ALA A 84 -7.01 -13.65 -18.74
CA ALA A 84 -8.10 -12.71 -18.51
C ALA A 84 -9.47 -13.41 -18.33
N GLY A 85 -9.72 -14.52 -19.03
CA GLY A 85 -10.93 -15.33 -18.89
C GLY A 85 -11.11 -16.00 -17.52
N GLU A 86 -10.05 -16.06 -16.69
CA GLU A 86 -10.09 -16.61 -15.33
C GLU A 86 -10.22 -15.51 -14.25
N VAL A 87 -10.55 -14.28 -14.67
CA VAL A 87 -10.75 -13.12 -13.79
C VAL A 87 -12.21 -12.71 -13.80
N THR A 88 -12.80 -12.52 -12.63
CA THR A 88 -14.09 -11.84 -12.46
C THR A 88 -13.86 -10.42 -11.96
N ALA A 89 -14.36 -9.42 -12.72
CA ALA A 89 -14.40 -8.05 -12.22
C ALA A 89 -15.57 -7.86 -11.27
N VAL A 90 -15.34 -7.14 -10.16
CA VAL A 90 -16.35 -6.77 -9.17
C VAL A 90 -16.35 -5.25 -9.04
N ILE A 91 -17.50 -4.63 -9.37
CA ILE A 91 -17.66 -3.18 -9.41
C ILE A 91 -18.78 -2.77 -8.45
N PRO A 92 -18.47 -2.23 -7.25
CA PRO A 92 -19.47 -1.65 -6.37
C PRO A 92 -19.95 -0.31 -6.94
N VAL A 93 -21.26 -0.07 -6.93
CA VAL A 93 -21.87 1.14 -7.50
C VAL A 93 -22.88 1.73 -6.54
N HIS A 94 -22.85 3.05 -6.38
CA HIS A 94 -23.89 3.80 -5.69
C HIS A 94 -23.99 5.20 -6.30
N ASP A 95 -25.14 5.48 -6.95
CA ASP A 95 -25.46 6.76 -7.60
C ASP A 95 -24.42 7.21 -8.66
N GLU A 96 -23.86 6.27 -9.42
CA GLU A 96 -22.95 6.57 -10.53
C GLU A 96 -23.73 6.72 -11.85
N ASP A 97 -23.18 7.52 -12.75
CA ASP A 97 -23.72 7.71 -14.09
C ASP A 97 -23.69 6.39 -14.88
N ARG A 98 -24.85 5.99 -15.41
CA ARG A 98 -25.00 4.75 -16.17
C ARG A 98 -24.10 4.72 -17.41
N ALA A 99 -23.86 5.85 -18.07
CA ALA A 99 -22.99 5.89 -19.25
C ALA A 99 -21.53 5.66 -18.88
N VAL A 100 -21.09 6.19 -17.72
CA VAL A 100 -19.74 5.93 -17.15
C VAL A 100 -19.57 4.46 -16.86
N LEU A 101 -20.55 3.86 -16.19
CA LEU A 101 -20.54 2.45 -15.85
C LEU A 101 -20.55 1.54 -17.09
N ALA A 102 -21.37 1.85 -18.10
CA ALA A 102 -21.42 1.11 -19.35
C ALA A 102 -20.10 1.18 -20.11
N ALA A 103 -19.44 2.35 -20.12
CA ALA A 103 -18.13 2.51 -20.73
C ALA A 103 -17.04 1.69 -20.01
N LEU A 104 -17.08 1.65 -18.66
CA LEU A 104 -16.17 0.81 -17.87
C LEU A 104 -16.39 -0.67 -18.20
N VAL A 105 -17.63 -1.17 -18.14
CA VAL A 105 -17.97 -2.57 -18.46
C VAL A 105 -17.52 -2.95 -19.87
N GLY A 106 -17.73 -2.05 -20.85
CA GLY A 106 -17.29 -2.26 -22.23
C GLY A 106 -15.77 -2.47 -22.39
N ARG A 107 -14.95 -1.86 -21.53
CA ARG A 107 -13.48 -2.07 -21.51
C ARG A 107 -13.06 -3.41 -20.89
N LEU A 108 -13.97 -4.09 -20.19
CA LEU A 108 -13.71 -5.34 -19.47
C LEU A 108 -14.18 -6.59 -20.22
N GLY A 109 -14.58 -6.46 -21.48
CA GLY A 109 -15.19 -7.55 -22.25
C GLY A 109 -14.30 -8.80 -22.50
N ALA A 110 -13.00 -8.71 -22.23
CA ALA A 110 -12.08 -9.84 -22.30
C ALA A 110 -12.06 -10.72 -21.02
N LEU A 111 -12.71 -10.26 -19.93
CA LEU A 111 -12.75 -10.97 -18.66
C LEU A 111 -13.75 -12.13 -18.68
N GLY A 112 -13.56 -13.10 -17.79
CA GLY A 112 -14.47 -14.24 -17.64
C GLY A 112 -15.87 -13.83 -17.19
N GLU A 113 -15.98 -12.86 -16.32
CA GLU A 113 -17.25 -12.32 -15.84
C GLU A 113 -17.07 -10.88 -15.33
N VAL A 114 -18.11 -10.05 -15.46
CA VAL A 114 -18.21 -8.73 -14.80
C VAL A 114 -19.45 -8.73 -13.92
N VAL A 115 -19.25 -8.48 -12.62
CA VAL A 115 -20.32 -8.37 -11.63
C VAL A 115 -20.39 -6.94 -11.12
N VAL A 116 -21.49 -6.27 -11.39
CA VAL A 116 -21.82 -4.94 -10.87
C VAL A 116 -22.70 -5.09 -9.65
N VAL A 117 -22.32 -4.52 -8.51
CA VAL A 117 -23.13 -4.55 -7.30
C VAL A 117 -23.69 -3.17 -7.03
N ASP A 118 -24.99 -3.00 -7.31
CA ASP A 118 -25.75 -1.79 -7.03
C ASP A 118 -26.08 -1.73 -5.52
N ASP A 119 -25.36 -0.91 -4.77
CA ASP A 119 -25.52 -0.70 -3.33
C ASP A 119 -26.69 0.24 -3.02
N ALA A 120 -27.88 -0.12 -3.52
CA ALA A 120 -29.14 0.61 -3.37
C ALA A 120 -29.04 2.06 -3.90
N SER A 121 -28.60 2.23 -5.16
CA SER A 121 -28.64 3.53 -5.83
C SER A 121 -30.08 4.08 -5.87
N THR A 122 -30.22 5.40 -5.84
CA THR A 122 -31.51 6.11 -5.92
C THR A 122 -32.25 5.68 -7.18
N GLU A 123 -31.59 5.68 -8.32
CA GLU A 123 -32.06 5.06 -9.54
C GLU A 123 -31.36 3.71 -9.73
N PRO A 124 -32.12 2.60 -9.84
CA PRO A 124 -31.52 1.28 -10.07
C PRO A 124 -30.66 1.23 -11.32
N VAL A 125 -29.47 0.61 -11.22
CA VAL A 125 -28.62 0.39 -12.39
C VAL A 125 -29.37 -0.37 -13.49
N GLY A 126 -30.24 -1.32 -13.13
CA GLY A 126 -30.99 -2.15 -14.06
C GLY A 126 -30.08 -3.10 -14.84
N GLU A 127 -30.57 -3.63 -15.98
CA GLU A 127 -29.77 -4.49 -16.86
C GLU A 127 -28.63 -3.70 -17.53
N LEU A 128 -27.44 -4.27 -17.57
CA LEU A 128 -26.26 -3.69 -18.16
C LEU A 128 -25.59 -4.72 -19.07
N ALA A 129 -25.49 -4.42 -20.37
CA ALA A 129 -24.89 -5.33 -21.34
C ALA A 129 -23.44 -5.66 -20.95
N GLY A 130 -23.10 -6.94 -20.95
CA GLY A 130 -21.76 -7.43 -20.60
C GLY A 130 -21.49 -7.54 -19.10
N ALA A 131 -22.48 -7.27 -18.23
CA ALA A 131 -22.32 -7.43 -16.78
C ALA A 131 -23.53 -8.10 -16.15
N ARG A 132 -23.28 -8.88 -15.12
CA ARG A 132 -24.31 -9.35 -14.19
C ARG A 132 -24.51 -8.32 -13.11
N VAL A 133 -25.74 -7.80 -12.97
CA VAL A 133 -26.08 -6.81 -11.95
C VAL A 133 -26.71 -7.49 -10.73
N VAL A 134 -26.16 -7.19 -9.54
CA VAL A 134 -26.70 -7.63 -8.24
C VAL A 134 -27.09 -6.38 -7.48
N ARG A 135 -28.36 -6.24 -7.08
CA ARG A 135 -28.82 -5.08 -6.31
C ARG A 135 -29.01 -5.43 -4.83
N LEU A 136 -28.45 -4.59 -3.96
CA LEU A 136 -28.67 -4.66 -2.51
C LEU A 136 -29.97 -3.90 -2.15
N HIS A 137 -30.65 -4.34 -1.10
CA HIS A 137 -31.91 -3.71 -0.65
C HIS A 137 -31.70 -2.36 0.06
N ARG A 138 -30.49 -2.10 0.57
CA ARG A 138 -30.10 -0.86 1.27
C ARG A 138 -28.62 -0.59 1.07
N ASN A 139 -28.21 0.68 1.12
CA ASN A 139 -26.80 1.06 1.09
C ASN A 139 -26.07 0.52 2.32
N ARG A 140 -25.09 -0.35 2.08
CA ARG A 140 -24.25 -1.01 3.09
C ARG A 140 -22.79 -0.58 2.99
N GLY A 141 -22.44 0.19 1.97
CA GLY A 141 -21.10 0.66 1.70
C GLY A 141 -20.25 -0.29 0.83
N PRO A 142 -19.08 0.19 0.39
CA PRO A 142 -18.27 -0.49 -0.62
C PRO A 142 -17.75 -1.88 -0.17
N ALA A 143 -17.43 -2.05 1.09
CA ALA A 143 -17.00 -3.34 1.64
C ALA A 143 -18.10 -4.41 1.49
N ALA A 144 -19.33 -4.10 1.91
CA ALA A 144 -20.45 -5.02 1.81
C ALA A 144 -20.84 -5.29 0.35
N ALA A 145 -20.78 -4.27 -0.51
CA ALA A 145 -21.04 -4.44 -1.94
C ALA A 145 -20.01 -5.39 -2.58
N ARG A 146 -18.70 -5.22 -2.30
CA ARG A 146 -17.66 -6.13 -2.79
C ARG A 146 -17.84 -7.55 -2.26
N ASN A 147 -18.14 -7.73 -0.97
CA ASN A 147 -18.41 -9.05 -0.37
C ASN A 147 -19.64 -9.73 -0.97
N ALA A 148 -20.71 -8.98 -1.25
CA ALA A 148 -21.92 -9.54 -1.84
C ALA A 148 -21.66 -10.20 -3.21
N ALA A 149 -20.70 -9.69 -3.97
CA ALA A 149 -20.30 -10.29 -5.23
C ALA A 149 -19.53 -11.61 -5.05
N LEU A 150 -18.81 -11.81 -3.94
CA LEU A 150 -17.90 -12.96 -3.77
C LEU A 150 -18.60 -14.31 -3.87
N GLY A 151 -19.84 -14.40 -3.39
CA GLY A 151 -20.68 -15.59 -3.56
C GLY A 151 -21.04 -15.93 -5.01
N ALA A 152 -20.89 -14.97 -5.91
CA ALA A 152 -21.18 -15.11 -7.35
C ALA A 152 -19.90 -15.37 -8.16
N VAL A 153 -18.71 -14.99 -7.66
CA VAL A 153 -17.42 -15.18 -8.35
C VAL A 153 -17.08 -16.65 -8.42
N ARG A 154 -16.85 -17.16 -9.62
CA ARG A 154 -16.51 -18.57 -9.89
C ARG A 154 -15.08 -18.78 -10.38
N THR A 155 -14.38 -17.70 -10.69
CA THR A 155 -13.00 -17.69 -11.16
C THR A 155 -12.03 -17.77 -9.99
N ALA A 156 -10.76 -18.09 -10.24
CA ALA A 156 -9.73 -18.14 -9.20
C ALA A 156 -9.24 -16.76 -8.73
N VAL A 157 -9.48 -15.73 -9.54
CA VAL A 157 -8.99 -14.36 -9.34
C VAL A 157 -10.15 -13.38 -9.43
N ALA A 158 -10.23 -12.45 -8.49
CA ALA A 158 -11.15 -11.30 -8.51
C ALA A 158 -10.39 -10.01 -8.80
N LEU A 159 -10.95 -9.17 -9.65
CA LEU A 159 -10.49 -7.82 -9.93
C LEU A 159 -11.52 -6.84 -9.37
N PHE A 160 -11.19 -6.16 -8.29
CA PHE A 160 -12.02 -5.08 -7.76
C PHE A 160 -11.71 -3.78 -8.48
N LEU A 161 -12.74 -3.09 -8.96
CA LEU A 161 -12.63 -1.79 -9.61
C LEU A 161 -13.71 -0.86 -9.06
N ASP A 162 -13.36 0.38 -8.74
CA ASP A 162 -14.37 1.40 -8.45
C ASP A 162 -15.05 1.85 -9.74
N ALA A 163 -16.33 2.25 -9.66
CA ALA A 163 -17.16 2.60 -10.81
C ALA A 163 -16.66 3.83 -11.58
N ASP A 164 -15.85 4.69 -10.94
CA ASP A 164 -15.25 5.90 -11.51
C ASP A 164 -13.79 5.67 -11.99
N THR A 165 -13.40 4.41 -12.26
CA THR A 165 -12.09 4.05 -12.80
C THR A 165 -12.09 3.95 -14.32
N GLU A 166 -10.91 4.16 -14.91
CA GLU A 166 -10.66 4.08 -16.34
C GLU A 166 -9.43 3.16 -16.59
N PRO A 167 -9.63 1.82 -16.71
CA PRO A 167 -8.56 0.93 -17.11
C PRO A 167 -7.98 1.31 -18.47
N PRO A 168 -6.67 1.15 -18.71
CA PRO A 168 -6.09 1.42 -20.01
C PRO A 168 -6.57 0.42 -21.07
N ASP A 169 -6.42 0.79 -22.33
CA ASP A 169 -6.72 -0.11 -23.45
C ASP A 169 -5.65 -1.21 -23.61
N GLY A 170 -5.99 -2.31 -24.25
CA GLY A 170 -5.09 -3.43 -24.53
C GLY A 170 -4.92 -4.40 -23.36
N ASP A 171 -3.86 -5.20 -23.40
CA ASP A 171 -3.56 -6.19 -22.33
C ASP A 171 -2.85 -5.53 -21.14
N TRP A 172 -3.63 -4.89 -20.31
CA TRP A 172 -3.14 -4.29 -19.07
C TRP A 172 -3.15 -5.28 -17.89
N LEU A 173 -3.88 -6.37 -17.98
CA LEU A 173 -3.96 -7.38 -16.93
C LEU A 173 -2.78 -8.34 -16.93
N GLY A 174 -2.20 -8.62 -18.10
CA GLY A 174 -1.09 -9.56 -18.24
C GLY A 174 0.05 -9.30 -17.23
N PRO A 175 0.59 -8.07 -17.12
CA PRO A 175 1.63 -7.77 -16.14
C PRO A 175 1.21 -7.97 -14.68
N LEU A 176 -0.07 -7.76 -14.34
CA LEU A 176 -0.59 -8.00 -12.99
C LEU A 176 -0.77 -9.50 -12.71
N LEU A 177 -1.35 -10.24 -13.67
CA LEU A 177 -1.57 -11.67 -13.56
C LEU A 177 -0.26 -12.44 -13.45
N ALA A 178 0.78 -11.99 -14.13
CA ALA A 178 2.09 -12.63 -14.12
C ALA A 178 2.72 -12.67 -12.70
N HIS A 179 2.39 -11.74 -11.83
CA HIS A 179 2.80 -11.82 -10.43
C HIS A 179 2.11 -12.96 -9.66
N LEU A 180 0.93 -13.40 -10.11
CA LEU A 180 0.20 -14.51 -9.50
C LEU A 180 0.76 -15.89 -9.88
N ASP A 181 1.74 -15.99 -10.77
CA ASP A 181 2.50 -17.22 -11.00
C ASP A 181 3.27 -17.64 -9.73
N ASP A 182 3.63 -16.70 -8.87
CA ASP A 182 4.12 -16.97 -7.50
C ASP A 182 2.90 -17.25 -6.59
N GLU A 183 2.74 -18.49 -6.14
CA GLU A 183 1.64 -18.91 -5.27
C GLU A 183 1.58 -18.16 -3.93
N ARG A 184 2.68 -17.55 -3.50
CA ARG A 184 2.75 -16.72 -2.28
C ARG A 184 2.08 -15.36 -2.46
N VAL A 185 1.87 -14.91 -3.72
CA VAL A 185 1.24 -13.63 -4.01
C VAL A 185 -0.27 -13.74 -3.92
N GLY A 186 -0.85 -13.03 -2.96
CA GLY A 186 -2.30 -12.98 -2.74
C GLY A 186 -2.97 -11.77 -3.37
N LEU A 187 -2.22 -10.67 -3.56
CA LEU A 187 -2.76 -9.40 -4.07
C LEU A 187 -1.74 -8.67 -4.94
N VAL A 188 -2.22 -8.11 -6.05
CA VAL A 188 -1.45 -7.21 -6.93
C VAL A 188 -2.28 -5.96 -7.19
N ALA A 189 -1.67 -4.79 -7.05
CA ALA A 189 -2.34 -3.51 -7.31
C ALA A 189 -1.60 -2.73 -8.41
N PRO A 190 -2.29 -2.22 -9.44
CA PRO A 190 -1.74 -1.26 -10.38
C PRO A 190 -1.58 0.12 -9.74
N ARG A 191 -0.93 1.03 -10.45
CA ARG A 191 -0.92 2.44 -10.10
C ARG A 191 -2.28 3.06 -10.40
N VAL A 192 -2.83 3.83 -9.47
CA VAL A 192 -4.07 4.60 -9.67
C VAL A 192 -3.73 6.06 -9.83
N VAL A 193 -4.06 6.65 -10.98
CA VAL A 193 -3.71 8.03 -11.34
C VAL A 193 -4.97 8.87 -11.54
N SER A 194 -4.96 10.12 -11.13
CA SER A 194 -6.10 11.03 -11.38
C SER A 194 -6.16 11.43 -12.84
N VAL A 195 -7.33 11.30 -13.47
CA VAL A 195 -7.58 11.63 -14.89
C VAL A 195 -8.82 12.49 -15.07
N GLY A 196 -8.84 13.28 -16.15
CA GLY A 196 -10.06 13.93 -16.64
C GLY A 196 -10.62 15.09 -15.81
N ALA A 197 -9.87 15.69 -14.87
CA ALA A 197 -10.35 16.84 -14.12
C ALA A 197 -9.66 18.14 -14.56
N PRO A 198 -10.40 19.07 -15.17
CA PRO A 198 -9.87 20.39 -15.53
C PRO A 198 -9.72 21.30 -14.30
N GLY A 199 -8.92 22.36 -14.48
CA GLY A 199 -8.77 23.45 -13.51
C GLY A 199 -7.79 23.15 -12.37
N VAL A 200 -7.74 24.10 -11.43
CA VAL A 200 -6.74 24.11 -10.34
C VAL A 200 -6.85 22.89 -9.42
N LEU A 201 -8.08 22.49 -9.07
CA LEU A 201 -8.31 21.33 -8.19
C LEU A 201 -7.90 20.03 -8.88
N GLY A 202 -8.23 19.86 -10.16
CA GLY A 202 -7.83 18.69 -10.93
C GLY A 202 -6.32 18.57 -11.08
N ALA A 203 -5.64 19.67 -11.40
CA ALA A 203 -4.19 19.71 -11.50
C ALA A 203 -3.49 19.46 -10.14
N PHE A 204 -4.08 19.92 -9.04
CA PHE A 204 -3.61 19.60 -7.68
C PHE A 204 -3.78 18.11 -7.37
N ASP A 205 -4.96 17.55 -7.62
CA ASP A 205 -5.22 16.12 -7.34
C ASP A 205 -4.38 15.22 -8.23
N ALA A 206 -4.18 15.57 -9.52
CA ALA A 206 -3.26 14.85 -10.40
C ALA A 206 -1.81 14.80 -9.88
N ALA A 207 -1.38 15.86 -9.20
CA ALA A 207 -0.04 15.90 -8.60
C ALA A 207 0.03 15.26 -7.21
N ARG A 208 -1.06 15.25 -6.43
CA ARG A 208 -1.05 14.87 -5.01
C ARG A 208 -2.22 13.93 -4.64
N SER A 209 -2.71 13.12 -5.55
CA SER A 209 -3.71 12.12 -5.22
C SER A 209 -3.19 11.16 -4.14
N PRO A 210 -3.95 10.87 -3.07
CA PRO A 210 -3.58 9.85 -2.10
C PRO A 210 -3.68 8.43 -2.66
N LEU A 211 -4.30 8.26 -3.84
CA LEU A 211 -4.41 6.99 -4.54
C LEU A 211 -3.16 6.69 -5.37
N ASP A 212 -2.42 7.74 -5.79
CA ASP A 212 -1.18 7.58 -6.57
C ASP A 212 0.02 7.34 -5.66
N LEU A 213 0.49 6.12 -5.61
CA LEU A 213 1.62 5.68 -4.79
C LEU A 213 2.98 5.81 -5.51
N GLY A 214 2.96 6.40 -6.70
CA GLY A 214 4.14 6.73 -7.50
C GLY A 214 4.57 5.65 -8.50
N PRO A 215 5.62 5.94 -9.32
CA PRO A 215 5.98 5.13 -10.47
C PRO A 215 6.96 3.99 -10.17
N HIS A 216 7.16 3.62 -8.92
CA HIS A 216 8.14 2.60 -8.56
C HIS A 216 7.46 1.36 -7.96
N PRO A 217 7.84 0.15 -8.40
CA PRO A 217 7.31 -1.08 -7.83
C PRO A 217 7.64 -1.16 -6.34
N ALA A 218 6.79 -1.87 -5.61
CA ALA A 218 6.97 -2.02 -4.18
C ALA A 218 6.36 -3.33 -3.65
N ARG A 219 6.95 -3.85 -2.59
CA ARG A 219 6.26 -4.76 -1.70
C ARG A 219 5.34 -3.94 -0.81
N ILE A 220 4.06 -4.30 -0.76
CA ILE A 220 3.08 -3.64 0.09
C ILE A 220 3.15 -4.26 1.48
N ARG A 221 3.39 -3.43 2.51
CA ARG A 221 3.46 -3.87 3.91
C ARG A 221 3.30 -2.68 4.86
N PRO A 222 2.62 -2.83 6.01
CA PRO A 222 2.56 -1.80 7.04
C PRO A 222 3.93 -1.26 7.43
N GLY A 223 4.07 0.06 7.53
CA GLY A 223 5.31 0.71 7.91
C GLY A 223 6.40 0.76 6.85
N THR A 224 6.10 0.40 5.61
CA THR A 224 6.97 0.57 4.43
C THR A 224 6.55 1.80 3.63
N ARG A 225 7.26 2.09 2.53
CA ARG A 225 6.93 3.21 1.63
C ARG A 225 5.53 3.08 1.02
N VAL A 226 5.15 1.88 0.58
CA VAL A 226 3.80 1.55 0.18
C VAL A 226 3.19 0.70 1.28
N SER A 227 2.47 1.35 2.19
CA SER A 227 1.92 0.69 3.38
C SER A 227 0.60 -0.02 3.09
N TYR A 228 -0.13 0.44 2.08
CA TYR A 228 -1.42 -0.08 1.61
C TYR A 228 -1.62 0.33 0.15
N VAL A 229 -2.68 -0.17 -0.46
CA VAL A 229 -3.14 0.22 -1.82
C VAL A 229 -4.65 0.43 -1.79
N PRO A 230 -5.18 1.36 -2.61
CA PRO A 230 -6.62 1.63 -2.66
C PRO A 230 -7.36 0.49 -3.35
N ALA A 231 -8.59 0.20 -2.91
CA ALA A 231 -9.46 -0.75 -3.57
C ALA A 231 -10.05 -0.24 -4.92
N ALA A 232 -9.64 0.94 -5.34
CA ALA A 232 -10.02 1.48 -6.65
C ALA A 232 -9.60 0.58 -7.83
N ALA A 233 -8.47 -0.15 -7.67
CA ALA A 233 -8.07 -1.22 -8.59
C ALA A 233 -7.23 -2.26 -7.84
N LEU A 234 -7.76 -3.46 -7.61
CA LEU A 234 -7.08 -4.56 -6.92
C LEU A 234 -7.32 -5.89 -7.61
N LEU A 235 -6.26 -6.59 -7.97
CA LEU A 235 -6.30 -7.98 -8.42
C LEU A 235 -5.98 -8.89 -7.22
N VAL A 236 -6.89 -9.79 -6.86
CA VAL A 236 -6.78 -10.60 -5.62
C VAL A 236 -7.08 -12.07 -5.93
N ARG A 237 -6.22 -12.95 -5.47
CA ARG A 237 -6.45 -14.40 -5.47
C ARG A 237 -7.61 -14.72 -4.50
N LEU A 238 -8.66 -15.42 -4.97
CA LEU A 238 -9.81 -15.73 -4.12
C LEU A 238 -9.44 -16.56 -2.88
N GLY A 239 -8.48 -17.50 -2.99
CA GLY A 239 -8.00 -18.25 -1.84
C GLY A 239 -7.36 -17.35 -0.76
N ALA A 240 -6.64 -16.31 -1.17
CA ALA A 240 -6.08 -15.33 -0.23
C ALA A 240 -7.19 -14.50 0.43
N LEU A 241 -8.15 -14.01 -0.35
CA LEU A 241 -9.29 -13.24 0.16
C LEU A 241 -10.14 -14.07 1.14
N ALA A 242 -10.42 -15.32 0.80
CA ALA A 242 -11.17 -16.24 1.66
C ALA A 242 -10.44 -16.55 2.98
N SER A 243 -9.09 -16.64 2.95
CA SER A 243 -8.29 -16.94 4.14
C SER A 243 -8.38 -15.84 5.22
N VAL A 244 -8.77 -14.62 4.84
CA VAL A 244 -8.94 -13.47 5.75
C VAL A 244 -10.41 -13.04 5.91
N GLY A 245 -11.37 -13.78 5.33
CA GLY A 245 -12.80 -13.52 5.48
C GLY A 245 -13.35 -12.35 4.66
N GLY A 246 -12.66 -11.93 3.58
CA GLY A 246 -13.11 -10.83 2.72
C GLY A 246 -12.86 -9.43 3.32
N PHE A 247 -13.65 -8.44 2.87
CA PHE A 247 -13.62 -7.07 3.40
C PHE A 247 -14.37 -6.97 4.74
N ASP A 248 -13.89 -6.14 5.67
CA ASP A 248 -14.60 -5.86 6.92
C ASP A 248 -15.74 -4.84 6.67
N GLU A 249 -16.98 -5.30 6.72
CA GLU A 249 -18.17 -4.49 6.46
C GLU A 249 -18.48 -3.46 7.56
N ALA A 250 -17.84 -3.57 8.71
CA ALA A 250 -17.94 -2.56 9.76
C ALA A 250 -17.11 -1.30 9.44
N LEU A 251 -16.21 -1.37 8.46
CA LEU A 251 -15.43 -0.24 7.97
C LEU A 251 -16.10 0.40 6.78
N ARG A 252 -16.57 1.64 6.95
CA ARG A 252 -17.11 2.42 5.83
C ARG A 252 -16.02 3.06 4.97
N TYR A 253 -14.84 3.28 5.56
CA TYR A 253 -13.63 3.80 4.92
C TYR A 253 -12.43 3.07 5.49
N GLY A 254 -11.40 2.82 4.67
CA GLY A 254 -10.19 2.12 5.05
C GLY A 254 -10.34 0.60 5.09
N GLU A 255 -11.41 0.05 4.52
CA GLU A 255 -11.64 -1.39 4.33
C GLU A 255 -10.57 -2.03 3.44
N ASP A 256 -10.01 -1.26 2.51
CA ASP A 256 -8.89 -1.63 1.65
C ASP A 256 -7.56 -1.73 2.43
N VAL A 257 -7.30 -0.74 3.27
CA VAL A 257 -6.13 -0.74 4.16
C VAL A 257 -6.17 -1.96 5.09
N ASP A 258 -7.32 -2.20 5.73
CA ASP A 258 -7.55 -3.32 6.62
C ASP A 258 -7.36 -4.67 5.91
N LEU A 259 -7.97 -4.84 4.73
CA LEU A 259 -7.82 -6.05 3.93
C LEU A 259 -6.36 -6.35 3.60
N VAL A 260 -5.64 -5.34 3.09
CA VAL A 260 -4.22 -5.49 2.72
C VAL A 260 -3.38 -5.89 3.94
N TRP A 261 -3.63 -5.28 5.09
CA TRP A 261 -2.86 -5.59 6.29
C TRP A 261 -3.18 -6.98 6.83
N ARG A 262 -4.45 -7.42 6.83
CA ARG A 262 -4.82 -8.80 7.18
C ARG A 262 -4.20 -9.83 6.24
N LEU A 263 -4.15 -9.56 4.94
CA LEU A 263 -3.46 -10.44 3.99
C LEU A 263 -1.96 -10.57 4.31
N VAL A 264 -1.29 -9.45 4.59
CA VAL A 264 0.13 -9.43 4.98
C VAL A 264 0.36 -10.18 6.32
N GLU A 265 -0.52 -9.99 7.29
CA GLU A 265 -0.49 -10.68 8.59
C GLU A 265 -0.72 -12.19 8.44
N ALA A 266 -1.57 -12.59 7.50
CA ALA A 266 -1.80 -14.00 7.13
C ALA A 266 -0.64 -14.63 6.33
N GLY A 267 0.40 -13.85 6.00
CA GLY A 267 1.61 -14.33 5.32
C GLY A 267 1.59 -14.18 3.80
N TRP A 268 0.53 -13.61 3.21
CA TRP A 268 0.47 -13.37 1.77
C TRP A 268 1.42 -12.24 1.34
N ALA A 269 2.04 -12.40 0.19
CA ALA A 269 2.76 -11.33 -0.47
C ALA A 269 1.77 -10.42 -1.21
N CYS A 270 1.88 -9.12 -0.97
CA CYS A 270 1.13 -8.09 -1.68
C CYS A 270 2.11 -7.25 -2.49
N ARG A 271 1.81 -7.00 -3.79
CA ARG A 271 2.71 -6.32 -4.73
C ARG A 271 2.04 -5.13 -5.37
N TYR A 272 2.82 -4.08 -5.54
CA TYR A 272 2.44 -2.88 -6.28
C TYR A 272 3.19 -2.86 -7.61
N GLU A 273 2.43 -2.87 -8.73
CA GLU A 273 2.94 -2.94 -10.10
C GLU A 273 2.57 -1.66 -10.87
N PRO A 274 3.41 -0.63 -10.85
CA PRO A 274 3.11 0.68 -11.43
C PRO A 274 3.32 0.78 -12.94
N THR A 275 3.80 -0.25 -13.62
CA THR A 275 3.87 -0.28 -15.09
C THR A 275 2.47 -0.27 -15.70
N VAL A 276 1.50 -0.77 -14.94
CA VAL A 276 0.08 -0.65 -15.25
C VAL A 276 -0.49 0.55 -14.48
N SER A 277 -1.15 1.47 -15.20
CA SER A 277 -1.80 2.64 -14.61
C SER A 277 -3.29 2.65 -14.94
N VAL A 278 -4.14 2.66 -13.90
CA VAL A 278 -5.59 2.79 -14.01
C VAL A 278 -5.98 4.22 -13.69
N GLY A 279 -6.72 4.85 -14.57
CA GLY A 279 -7.28 6.18 -14.36
C GLY A 279 -8.37 6.16 -13.28
N HIS A 280 -8.47 7.23 -12.51
CA HIS A 280 -9.55 7.45 -11.53
C HIS A 280 -10.01 8.90 -11.59
N ARG A 281 -11.32 9.13 -11.62
CA ARG A 281 -11.88 10.49 -11.73
C ARG A 281 -11.86 11.20 -10.38
N PRO A 282 -11.14 12.32 -10.23
CA PRO A 282 -11.09 13.05 -8.98
C PRO A 282 -12.39 13.83 -8.73
N ARG A 283 -12.57 14.28 -7.50
CA ARG A 283 -13.75 15.07 -7.11
C ARG A 283 -13.78 16.41 -7.81
N ARG A 284 -14.95 16.79 -8.32
CA ARG A 284 -15.14 17.97 -9.20
C ARG A 284 -15.16 19.30 -8.47
N ASN A 285 -15.41 19.33 -7.16
CA ASN A 285 -15.51 20.57 -6.39
C ASN A 285 -14.86 20.44 -5.00
N LEU A 286 -14.53 21.61 -4.42
CA LEU A 286 -13.83 21.69 -3.14
C LEU A 286 -14.59 21.04 -1.97
N ALA A 287 -15.94 21.13 -1.96
CA ALA A 287 -16.74 20.53 -0.90
C ALA A 287 -16.67 19.01 -0.93
N ALA A 288 -16.80 18.40 -2.10
CA ALA A 288 -16.67 16.96 -2.29
C ALA A 288 -15.23 16.48 -1.99
N PHE A 289 -14.22 17.24 -2.42
CA PHE A 289 -12.82 17.00 -2.11
C PHE A 289 -12.60 17.00 -0.58
N ALA A 290 -12.99 18.07 0.12
CA ALA A 290 -12.80 18.18 1.56
C ALA A 290 -13.57 17.07 2.32
N ARG A 291 -14.79 16.74 1.89
CA ARG A 291 -15.58 15.64 2.47
C ARG A 291 -14.87 14.29 2.32
N GLN A 292 -14.28 14.02 1.16
CA GLN A 292 -13.51 12.80 0.92
C GLN A 292 -12.30 12.71 1.86
N ARG A 293 -11.51 13.80 1.99
CA ARG A 293 -10.35 13.85 2.91
C ARG A 293 -10.75 13.69 4.37
N TYR A 294 -11.86 14.34 4.77
CA TYR A 294 -12.47 14.14 6.08
C TYR A 294 -12.83 12.67 6.33
N SER A 295 -13.48 12.03 5.36
CA SER A 295 -13.89 10.62 5.45
C SER A 295 -12.67 9.71 5.60
N TYR A 296 -11.60 9.96 4.85
CA TYR A 296 -10.33 9.22 5.03
C TYR A 296 -9.75 9.41 6.43
N GLY A 297 -9.82 10.62 6.99
CA GLY A 297 -9.37 10.88 8.36
C GLY A 297 -10.15 10.05 9.39
N THR A 298 -11.46 9.88 9.23
CA THR A 298 -12.29 9.13 10.19
C THR A 298 -11.92 7.65 10.31
N SER A 299 -11.30 7.06 9.27
CA SER A 299 -10.91 5.64 9.27
C SER A 299 -9.70 5.33 10.16
N ALA A 300 -8.90 6.33 10.53
CA ALA A 300 -7.65 6.09 11.24
C ALA A 300 -7.86 5.43 12.61
N ALA A 301 -8.87 5.84 13.37
CA ALA A 301 -9.14 5.27 14.69
C ALA A 301 -9.65 3.82 14.64
N PRO A 302 -10.67 3.46 13.83
CA PRO A 302 -11.07 2.06 13.68
C PRO A 302 -9.95 1.17 13.15
N LEU A 303 -9.10 1.67 12.25
CA LEU A 303 -7.92 0.93 11.78
C LEU A 303 -6.87 0.75 12.88
N ALA A 304 -6.62 1.78 13.73
CA ALA A 304 -5.67 1.67 14.83
C ALA A 304 -6.09 0.63 15.87
N ARG A 305 -7.39 0.47 16.10
CA ARG A 305 -7.92 -0.59 16.99
C ARG A 305 -7.71 -1.99 16.44
N ARG A 306 -7.81 -2.17 15.12
CA ARG A 306 -7.60 -3.46 14.43
C ARG A 306 -6.12 -3.79 14.29
N HIS A 307 -5.31 -2.77 14.03
CA HIS A 307 -3.87 -2.89 13.75
C HIS A 307 -3.06 -2.01 14.71
N PRO A 308 -2.90 -2.39 15.98
CA PRO A 308 -2.21 -1.58 16.98
C PRO A 308 -0.79 -1.20 16.55
N GLY A 309 -0.46 0.09 16.69
CA GLY A 309 0.85 0.63 16.32
C GLY A 309 1.08 0.85 14.81
N ALA A 310 0.12 0.53 13.92
CA ALA A 310 0.29 0.75 12.49
C ALA A 310 0.12 2.23 12.07
N LEU A 311 -0.65 3.01 12.81
CA LEU A 311 -1.14 4.35 12.44
C LEU A 311 -0.60 5.49 13.34
N ALA A 312 0.66 5.45 13.73
CA ALA A 312 1.28 6.58 14.39
C ALA A 312 1.42 7.78 13.42
N PRO A 313 1.05 9.03 13.85
CA PRO A 313 1.10 10.22 12.99
C PRO A 313 2.53 10.62 12.62
N ALA A 314 3.49 10.27 13.46
CA ALA A 314 4.90 10.44 13.21
C ALA A 314 5.67 9.23 13.77
N ARG A 315 6.41 8.58 12.91
CA ARG A 315 7.30 7.48 13.26
C ARG A 315 8.74 7.93 13.01
N VAL A 316 9.40 8.39 14.08
CA VAL A 316 10.72 9.03 13.99
C VAL A 316 11.68 8.49 15.05
N SER A 317 12.99 8.55 14.76
CA SER A 317 13.97 8.25 15.81
C SER A 317 13.96 9.32 16.90
N GLY A 318 14.21 8.94 18.16
CA GLY A 318 14.34 9.89 19.26
C GLY A 318 15.42 10.95 18.99
N TRP A 319 16.49 10.58 18.29
CA TRP A 319 17.55 11.51 17.87
C TRP A 319 17.06 12.55 16.86
N SER A 320 16.26 12.13 15.85
CA SER A 320 15.68 13.07 14.89
C SER A 320 14.64 13.96 15.55
N ALA A 321 13.84 13.43 16.49
CA ALA A 321 12.92 14.24 17.28
C ALA A 321 13.67 15.29 18.11
N ALA A 322 14.80 14.92 18.74
CA ALA A 322 15.65 15.85 19.48
C ALA A 322 16.24 16.94 18.57
N VAL A 323 16.77 16.59 17.38
CA VAL A 323 17.29 17.56 16.40
C VAL A 323 16.23 18.61 16.08
N TRP A 324 15.02 18.20 15.70
CA TRP A 324 13.95 19.12 15.35
C TRP A 324 13.37 19.86 16.56
N GLY A 325 13.33 19.21 17.73
CA GLY A 325 12.95 19.84 19.01
C GLY A 325 13.90 20.98 19.40
N PHE A 326 15.22 20.77 19.34
CA PHE A 326 16.20 21.83 19.60
C PHE A 326 16.12 22.96 18.56
N ALA A 327 15.95 22.63 17.27
CA ALA A 327 15.78 23.64 16.23
C ALA A 327 14.53 24.51 16.49
N ALA A 328 13.39 23.91 16.82
CA ALA A 328 12.14 24.59 17.12
C ALA A 328 12.25 25.42 18.42
N ALA A 329 12.96 24.94 19.43
CA ALA A 329 13.26 25.68 20.67
C ALA A 329 14.22 26.85 20.46
N GLY A 330 14.85 26.98 19.27
CA GLY A 330 15.78 28.07 18.91
C GLY A 330 17.21 27.83 19.36
N HIS A 331 17.59 26.58 19.46
CA HIS A 331 18.94 26.13 19.75
C HIS A 331 19.57 25.43 18.50
N PRO A 332 19.75 26.17 17.36
CA PRO A 332 20.19 25.56 16.09
C PRO A 332 21.55 24.89 16.21
N TRP A 333 22.46 25.43 17.01
CA TRP A 333 23.78 24.83 17.21
C TRP A 333 23.70 23.49 17.94
N VAL A 334 22.80 23.35 18.93
CA VAL A 334 22.55 22.07 19.60
C VAL A 334 21.93 21.07 18.63
N ALA A 335 21.02 21.50 17.78
CA ALA A 335 20.44 20.65 16.73
C ALA A 335 21.51 20.15 15.76
N ILE A 336 22.38 21.03 15.26
CA ILE A 336 23.47 20.71 14.35
C ILE A 336 24.48 19.74 14.98
N THR A 337 24.89 20.02 16.23
CA THR A 337 25.85 19.13 16.94
C THR A 337 25.22 17.76 17.22
N THR A 338 23.95 17.69 17.55
CA THR A 338 23.22 16.42 17.73
C THR A 338 23.16 15.65 16.41
N ALA A 339 22.85 16.31 15.29
CA ALA A 339 22.83 15.69 13.95
C ALA A 339 24.23 15.19 13.54
N ALA A 340 25.26 15.97 13.81
CA ALA A 340 26.66 15.59 13.55
C ALA A 340 27.09 14.39 14.43
N ALA A 341 26.74 14.38 15.71
CA ALA A 341 27.06 13.29 16.62
C ALA A 341 26.37 11.96 16.21
N THR A 342 25.10 12.03 15.82
CA THR A 342 24.38 10.84 15.33
C THR A 342 24.95 10.32 14.00
N THR A 343 25.37 11.22 13.09
CA THR A 343 26.06 10.87 11.85
C THR A 343 27.40 10.19 12.15
N ALA A 344 28.19 10.74 13.07
CA ALA A 344 29.47 10.14 13.46
C ALA A 344 29.28 8.77 14.13
N ALA A 345 28.26 8.63 14.99
CA ALA A 345 27.92 7.34 15.59
C ALA A 345 27.53 6.28 14.54
N LEU A 346 26.77 6.68 13.52
CA LEU A 346 26.43 5.81 12.40
C LEU A 346 27.67 5.44 11.56
N ALA A 347 28.55 6.40 11.27
CA ALA A 347 29.79 6.14 10.54
C ALA A 347 30.69 5.13 11.27
N ARG A 348 30.80 5.25 12.62
CA ARG A 348 31.55 4.28 13.42
C ARG A 348 30.95 2.87 13.37
N ARG A 349 29.63 2.75 13.31
CA ARG A 349 28.95 1.45 13.16
C ARG A 349 29.16 0.86 11.78
N LEU A 350 29.26 1.70 10.75
CA LEU A 350 29.51 1.31 9.36
C LEU A 350 31.00 1.19 9.03
N ARG A 351 31.92 1.20 10.02
CA ARG A 351 33.37 1.20 9.81
C ARG A 351 33.89 0.05 8.91
N ASN A 352 33.17 -1.07 8.88
CA ASN A 352 33.50 -2.24 8.08
C ASN A 352 32.77 -2.23 6.71
N VAL A 353 32.21 -1.10 6.30
CA VAL A 353 31.57 -0.90 4.99
C VAL A 353 32.37 0.15 4.23
N PRO A 354 32.58 0.01 2.91
CA PRO A 354 33.28 1.02 2.13
C PRO A 354 32.61 2.41 2.26
N ARG A 355 33.46 3.46 2.38
CA ARG A 355 33.02 4.86 2.51
C ARG A 355 32.00 5.13 3.63
N PRO A 356 32.26 4.72 4.88
CA PRO A 356 31.29 4.74 5.96
C PRO A 356 30.73 6.14 6.23
N TRP A 357 31.54 7.20 6.10
CA TRP A 357 31.11 8.58 6.30
C TRP A 357 30.13 9.07 5.23
N ARG A 358 30.31 8.69 3.95
CA ARG A 358 29.38 9.06 2.88
C ARG A 358 28.03 8.41 3.10
N LEU A 359 28.01 7.14 3.48
CA LEU A 359 26.78 6.42 3.79
C LEU A 359 26.08 7.00 5.03
N ALA A 360 26.85 7.28 6.09
CA ALA A 360 26.30 7.88 7.30
C ALA A 360 25.70 9.25 7.06
N LEU A 361 26.37 10.13 6.31
CA LEU A 361 25.84 11.44 5.92
C LEU A 361 24.55 11.30 5.11
N ARG A 362 24.53 10.38 4.13
CA ARG A 362 23.34 10.14 3.32
C ARG A 362 22.19 9.64 4.18
N PHE A 363 22.37 8.60 4.99
CA PHE A 363 21.28 7.97 5.73
C PHE A 363 20.85 8.77 6.96
N ALA A 364 21.78 9.31 7.74
CA ALA A 364 21.43 10.17 8.86
C ALA A 364 20.84 11.50 8.39
N GLY A 365 21.44 12.14 7.37
CA GLY A 365 20.93 13.39 6.80
C GLY A 365 19.52 13.23 6.23
N LEU A 366 19.31 12.25 5.35
CA LEU A 366 17.97 11.96 4.83
C LEU A 366 17.00 11.57 5.95
N GLY A 367 17.45 10.79 6.94
CA GLY A 367 16.65 10.41 8.10
C GLY A 367 16.14 11.62 8.89
N HIS A 368 16.99 12.61 9.13
CA HIS A 368 16.57 13.87 9.79
C HIS A 368 15.61 14.69 8.92
N VAL A 369 15.86 14.79 7.60
CA VAL A 369 14.97 15.51 6.67
C VAL A 369 13.59 14.86 6.61
N PHE A 370 13.52 13.54 6.44
CA PHE A 370 12.24 12.81 6.43
C PHE A 370 11.51 12.91 7.77
N ALA A 371 12.23 12.85 8.89
CA ALA A 371 11.64 13.06 10.20
C ALA A 371 11.02 14.46 10.34
N GLY A 372 11.70 15.50 9.82
CA GLY A 372 11.16 16.86 9.79
C GLY A 372 9.87 16.97 8.98
N ARG A 373 9.83 16.37 7.77
CA ARG A 373 8.60 16.32 6.95
C ARG A 373 7.47 15.58 7.67
N THR A 374 7.78 14.44 8.31
CA THR A 374 6.79 13.65 9.05
C THR A 374 6.26 14.39 10.26
N LEU A 375 7.12 15.05 11.04
CA LEU A 375 6.71 15.88 12.19
C LEU A 375 5.87 17.09 11.75
N ALA A 376 6.24 17.74 10.65
CA ALA A 376 5.47 18.84 10.07
C ALA A 376 4.08 18.40 9.63
N ALA A 377 3.97 17.25 8.95
CA ALA A 377 2.67 16.66 8.59
C ALA A 377 1.85 16.29 9.84
N ALA A 378 2.47 15.79 10.91
CA ALA A 378 1.77 15.54 12.16
C ALA A 378 1.25 16.84 12.81
N VAL A 379 1.99 17.94 12.73
CA VAL A 379 1.54 19.27 13.21
C VAL A 379 0.29 19.75 12.49
N THR A 380 0.20 19.56 11.17
CA THR A 380 -0.94 20.04 10.38
C THR A 380 -2.14 19.07 10.41
N ARG A 381 -1.92 17.76 10.55
CA ARG A 381 -2.96 16.73 10.51
C ARG A 381 -3.41 16.25 11.88
N ALA A 382 -2.49 15.69 12.68
CA ALA A 382 -2.85 15.08 13.96
C ALA A 382 -2.87 16.10 15.12
N TRP A 383 -1.93 17.04 15.12
CA TRP A 383 -1.76 17.99 16.23
C TRP A 383 -2.27 19.40 15.90
N TRP A 384 -3.10 19.52 14.85
CA TRP A 384 -3.64 20.82 14.43
C TRP A 384 -4.35 21.62 15.55
N PRO A 385 -5.07 21.01 16.54
CA PRO A 385 -5.67 21.83 17.60
C PRO A 385 -4.61 22.51 18.47
N ILE A 386 -3.51 21.82 18.76
CA ILE A 386 -2.37 22.39 19.50
C ILE A 386 -1.70 23.46 18.62
N ALA A 387 -1.49 23.17 17.34
CA ALA A 387 -0.91 24.11 16.39
C ALA A 387 -1.76 25.41 16.26
N ALA A 388 -3.08 25.29 16.25
CA ALA A 388 -4.01 26.43 16.22
C ALA A 388 -3.89 27.29 17.49
N VAL A 389 -3.85 26.68 18.67
CA VAL A 389 -3.63 27.43 19.93
C VAL A 389 -2.28 28.15 19.93
N VAL A 390 -1.22 27.48 19.46
CA VAL A 390 0.12 28.06 19.33
C VAL A 390 0.14 29.21 18.31
N ALA A 391 -0.58 29.07 17.20
CA ALA A 391 -0.68 30.13 16.17
C ALA A 391 -1.33 31.42 16.72
N VAL A 392 -2.30 31.29 17.63
CA VAL A 392 -3.01 32.43 18.22
C VAL A 392 -2.29 32.99 19.45
N ARG A 393 -1.90 32.13 20.40
CA ARG A 393 -1.42 32.53 21.72
C ARG A 393 0.08 32.33 21.93
N GLY A 394 0.76 31.66 21.03
CA GLY A 394 2.17 31.32 21.13
C GLY A 394 3.10 32.52 20.98
N SER A 395 4.33 32.38 21.44
CA SER A 395 5.40 33.33 21.18
C SER A 395 5.64 33.54 19.70
N ARG A 396 6.26 34.65 19.29
CA ARG A 396 6.62 34.91 17.88
C ARG A 396 7.37 33.72 17.26
N ARG A 397 8.32 33.11 18.00
CA ARG A 397 9.06 31.95 17.54
C ARG A 397 8.13 30.74 17.32
N ALA A 398 7.29 30.41 18.28
CA ALA A 398 6.39 29.28 18.19
C ALA A 398 5.42 29.41 17.01
N ARG A 399 4.90 30.62 16.77
CA ARG A 399 4.08 30.93 15.57
C ARG A 399 4.86 30.71 14.28
N LEU A 400 6.12 31.17 14.20
CA LEU A 400 6.98 30.95 13.03
C LEU A 400 7.23 29.46 12.78
N VAL A 401 7.47 28.66 13.84
CA VAL A 401 7.66 27.20 13.70
C VAL A 401 6.42 26.51 13.15
N VAL A 402 5.23 26.84 13.68
CA VAL A 402 3.96 26.28 13.21
C VAL A 402 3.69 26.70 11.77
N THR A 403 3.90 27.97 11.43
CA THR A 403 3.74 28.46 10.03
C THR A 403 4.73 27.77 9.09
N ALA A 404 5.98 27.63 9.50
CA ALA A 404 6.98 26.93 8.68
C ALA A 404 6.61 25.44 8.50
N ALA A 405 6.14 24.76 9.55
CA ALA A 405 5.66 23.38 9.45
C ALA A 405 4.47 23.22 8.49
N ALA A 406 3.60 24.22 8.42
CA ALA A 406 2.45 24.22 7.52
C ALA A 406 2.82 24.55 6.06
N VAL A 407 3.71 25.51 5.84
CA VAL A 407 3.96 26.05 4.50
C VAL A 407 5.16 25.41 3.80
N VAL A 408 6.27 25.20 4.51
CA VAL A 408 7.51 24.74 3.89
C VAL A 408 7.37 23.36 3.22
N PRO A 409 6.75 22.33 3.84
CA PRO A 409 6.57 21.04 3.17
C PRO A 409 5.72 21.14 1.91
N ALA A 410 4.67 21.97 1.90
CA ALA A 410 3.82 22.17 0.72
C ALA A 410 4.58 22.85 -0.44
N LEU A 411 5.43 23.84 -0.13
CA LEU A 411 6.27 24.50 -1.16
C LEU A 411 7.34 23.56 -1.70
N VAL A 412 7.95 22.73 -0.83
CA VAL A 412 8.94 21.74 -1.26
C VAL A 412 8.27 20.67 -2.14
N ASP A 413 7.10 20.17 -1.74
CA ASP A 413 6.31 19.21 -2.52
C ASP A 413 5.89 19.80 -3.89
N TRP A 414 5.44 21.06 -3.92
CA TRP A 414 5.16 21.78 -5.15
C TRP A 414 6.39 21.83 -6.09
N ARG A 415 7.56 22.17 -5.54
CA ARG A 415 8.80 22.25 -6.31
C ARG A 415 9.24 20.89 -6.85
N GLU A 416 9.05 19.82 -6.07
CA GLU A 416 9.41 18.45 -6.44
C GLU A 416 8.46 17.88 -7.52
N ARG A 417 7.15 18.11 -7.37
CA ARG A 417 6.12 17.56 -8.27
C ARG A 417 5.90 18.40 -9.53
N ARG A 418 6.22 19.68 -9.47
CA ARG A 418 6.01 20.65 -10.57
C ARG A 418 4.60 20.59 -11.15
N PRO A 419 3.53 20.69 -10.32
CA PRO A 419 2.17 20.67 -10.81
C PRO A 419 1.85 21.88 -11.66
N GLY A 420 0.85 21.79 -12.55
CA GLY A 420 0.31 22.90 -13.33
C GLY A 420 -0.48 23.93 -12.50
N VAL A 421 -0.14 24.14 -11.23
CA VAL A 421 -0.78 25.04 -10.27
C VAL A 421 0.28 25.96 -9.67
N ASP A 422 -0.03 27.23 -9.47
CA ASP A 422 0.87 28.17 -8.80
C ASP A 422 1.10 27.79 -7.32
N PRO A 423 2.23 28.20 -6.71
CA PRO A 423 2.61 27.75 -5.36
C PRO A 423 1.64 28.21 -4.26
N ILE A 424 0.93 29.33 -4.44
CA ILE A 424 0.01 29.85 -3.43
C ILE A 424 -1.25 28.99 -3.39
N ARG A 425 -1.88 28.76 -4.56
CA ARG A 425 -3.07 27.90 -4.66
C ARG A 425 -2.74 26.46 -4.29
N TYR A 426 -1.58 25.95 -4.68
CA TYR A 426 -1.13 24.62 -4.28
C TYR A 426 -1.00 24.49 -2.77
N THR A 427 -0.36 25.45 -2.10
CA THR A 427 -0.20 25.46 -0.65
C THR A 427 -1.55 25.57 0.05
N ALA A 428 -2.46 26.41 -0.43
CA ALA A 428 -3.82 26.55 0.12
C ALA A 428 -4.60 25.22 0.02
N LEU A 429 -4.54 24.53 -1.12
CA LEU A 429 -5.18 23.22 -1.29
C LEU A 429 -4.53 22.14 -0.43
N ALA A 430 -3.20 22.16 -0.26
CA ALA A 430 -2.51 21.24 0.62
C ALA A 430 -2.90 21.44 2.11
N LEU A 431 -3.07 22.69 2.53
CA LEU A 431 -3.56 23.01 3.87
C LEU A 431 -5.03 22.61 4.07
N LEU A 432 -5.87 22.77 3.05
CA LEU A 432 -7.26 22.30 3.07
C LEU A 432 -7.32 20.77 3.19
N ASP A 433 -6.51 20.05 2.41
CA ASP A 433 -6.36 18.59 2.50
C ASP A 433 -5.99 18.15 3.92
N ASP A 434 -4.93 18.74 4.48
CA ASP A 434 -4.46 18.43 5.83
C ASP A 434 -5.51 18.76 6.89
N ALA A 435 -6.19 19.90 6.78
CA ALA A 435 -7.22 20.33 7.72
C ALA A 435 -8.46 19.41 7.67
N ALA A 436 -8.93 19.09 6.47
CA ALA A 436 -10.08 18.20 6.30
C ALA A 436 -9.78 16.79 6.85
N TYR A 437 -8.62 16.23 6.51
CA TYR A 437 -8.16 14.95 7.05
C TYR A 437 -8.01 15.01 8.57
N GLY A 438 -7.35 16.02 9.10
CA GLY A 438 -7.12 16.20 10.53
C GLY A 438 -8.41 16.32 11.33
N TRP A 439 -9.41 17.02 10.79
CA TRP A 439 -10.73 17.10 11.41
C TRP A 439 -11.41 15.71 11.47
N GLY A 440 -11.36 14.95 10.35
CA GLY A 440 -11.87 13.58 10.32
C GLY A 440 -11.15 12.67 11.31
N LEU A 441 -9.82 12.77 11.41
CA LEU A 441 -8.98 12.01 12.34
C LEU A 441 -9.44 12.23 13.80
N TRP A 442 -9.59 13.48 14.23
CA TRP A 442 -10.06 13.79 15.58
C TRP A 442 -11.49 13.30 15.81
N ARG A 443 -12.38 13.46 14.82
CA ARG A 443 -13.76 12.95 14.90
C ARG A 443 -13.78 11.43 15.08
N GLY A 444 -12.96 10.71 14.31
CA GLY A 444 -12.79 9.26 14.43
C GLY A 444 -12.23 8.86 15.81
N CYS A 445 -11.17 9.51 16.27
CA CYS A 445 -10.56 9.23 17.56
C CYS A 445 -11.55 9.44 18.74
N LEU A 446 -12.36 10.50 18.68
CA LEU A 446 -13.38 10.77 19.71
C LEU A 446 -14.53 9.75 19.65
N ALA A 447 -14.99 9.37 18.45
CA ALA A 447 -16.07 8.41 18.28
C ALA A 447 -15.69 7.01 18.76
N GLU A 448 -14.47 6.57 18.41
CA GLU A 448 -13.95 5.24 18.72
C GLU A 448 -13.23 5.18 20.11
N ARG A 449 -13.04 6.33 20.77
CA ARG A 449 -12.25 6.45 22.01
C ARG A 449 -10.84 5.86 21.85
N GLU A 450 -10.24 6.08 20.70
CA GLU A 450 -8.92 5.57 20.30
C GLU A 450 -7.98 6.75 20.01
N ILE A 451 -6.89 6.85 20.76
CA ILE A 451 -5.92 7.97 20.64
C ILE A 451 -4.62 7.58 19.94
N GLY A 452 -4.44 6.30 19.60
CA GLY A 452 -3.24 5.81 18.92
C GLY A 452 -2.82 6.65 17.70
N PRO A 453 -3.75 7.04 16.82
CA PRO A 453 -3.43 7.89 15.67
C PRO A 453 -2.99 9.32 16.01
N LEU A 454 -3.07 9.74 17.26
CA LEU A 454 -2.59 11.05 17.72
C LEU A 454 -1.22 10.98 18.42
N LEU A 455 -0.76 9.78 18.78
CA LEU A 455 0.47 9.57 19.52
C LEU A 455 1.65 9.25 18.58
N PRO A 456 2.78 9.99 18.70
CA PRO A 456 3.96 9.66 17.91
C PRO A 456 4.62 8.38 18.39
N GLU A 457 5.20 7.63 17.47
CA GLU A 457 6.06 6.48 17.77
C GLU A 457 7.53 6.91 17.70
N LEU A 458 8.21 6.89 18.85
CA LEU A 458 9.64 7.14 18.93
C LEU A 458 10.40 5.82 18.82
N ALA A 459 11.01 5.58 17.67
CA ALA A 459 11.90 4.46 17.48
C ALA A 459 13.32 4.85 17.93
N SER A 460 13.87 4.19 18.96
CA SER A 460 15.30 4.31 19.27
C SER A 460 16.10 3.57 18.20
N TRP A 461 17.23 4.14 17.79
CA TRP A 461 18.18 3.46 16.89
C TRP A 461 19.25 2.73 17.70
N PRO A 462 19.61 1.48 17.31
CA PRO A 462 18.81 0.55 16.52
C PRO A 462 17.82 -0.21 17.43
N ARG A 463 16.65 -0.53 16.92
CA ARG A 463 15.87 -1.60 17.54
C ARG A 463 16.73 -2.86 17.52
N THR A 464 16.88 -3.53 18.65
CA THR A 464 17.27 -4.94 18.69
C THR A 464 16.37 -5.65 17.68
N PRO A 465 16.91 -6.46 16.75
CA PRO A 465 16.05 -7.20 15.84
C PRO A 465 15.04 -7.95 16.72
N GLN A 466 13.78 -7.57 16.67
CA GLN A 466 12.75 -8.49 17.10
C GLN A 466 12.92 -9.66 16.16
N THR A 467 13.36 -10.78 16.71
CA THR A 467 13.24 -12.08 16.06
C THR A 467 11.75 -12.25 15.82
N HIS A 468 11.26 -11.74 14.68
CA HIS A 468 10.02 -12.22 14.14
C HIS A 468 10.30 -13.71 13.88
N ASN A 469 9.85 -14.56 14.79
CA ASN A 469 9.56 -15.92 14.46
C ASN A 469 8.73 -15.84 13.19
N SER A 470 9.33 -16.18 12.06
CA SER A 470 8.59 -16.43 10.84
C SER A 470 7.49 -17.41 11.24
N PRO A 471 6.22 -17.10 11.04
CA PRO A 471 5.20 -18.09 11.28
C PRO A 471 5.59 -19.30 10.44
N SER A 472 5.67 -20.45 11.12
CA SER A 472 5.84 -21.76 10.50
C SER A 472 4.94 -21.82 9.28
N LYS A 473 5.52 -22.21 8.13
CA LYS A 473 4.85 -22.40 6.84
C LYS A 473 3.42 -22.88 7.06
N PRO A 474 2.40 -22.24 6.50
CA PRO A 474 1.07 -22.81 6.54
C PRO A 474 1.16 -24.20 5.90
N ARG A 475 0.84 -25.24 6.66
CA ARG A 475 0.66 -26.57 6.11
C ARG A 475 -0.54 -26.48 5.18
N LEU A 476 -0.28 -26.43 3.89
CA LEU A 476 -1.27 -26.74 2.87
C LEU A 476 -1.74 -28.17 3.17
N GLN A 477 -2.89 -28.28 3.83
CA GLN A 477 -3.60 -29.55 3.90
C GLN A 477 -4.02 -29.88 2.47
N SER A 478 -3.22 -30.76 1.83
CA SER A 478 -3.65 -31.46 0.64
C SER A 478 -4.91 -32.25 1.02
N GLN A 479 -6.07 -31.75 0.64
CA GLN A 479 -7.28 -32.56 0.58
C GLN A 479 -7.05 -33.66 -0.47
N ARG A 480 -6.45 -34.78 -0.04
CA ARG A 480 -6.58 -36.03 -0.75
C ARG A 480 -8.06 -36.38 -0.76
N ARG A 481 -8.71 -36.24 -1.89
CA ARG A 481 -9.99 -36.90 -2.15
C ARG A 481 -9.76 -38.42 -1.95
N SER A 482 -10.22 -38.93 -0.85
CA SER A 482 -10.40 -40.36 -0.67
C SER A 482 -11.62 -40.76 -1.50
N THR A 483 -11.38 -41.33 -2.66
CA THR A 483 -12.35 -42.16 -3.36
C THR A 483 -12.56 -43.41 -2.54
N THR A 484 -13.59 -43.43 -1.74
CA THR A 484 -14.11 -44.67 -1.12
C THR A 484 -14.77 -45.49 -2.22
N ALA A 485 -14.10 -46.55 -2.61
CA ALA A 485 -14.68 -47.64 -3.37
C ALA A 485 -15.73 -48.31 -2.47
N THR A 486 -16.97 -48.30 -2.90
CA THR A 486 -18.04 -49.11 -2.34
C THR A 486 -17.76 -50.59 -2.65
N SER A 487 -17.38 -51.35 -1.63
CA SER A 487 -17.35 -52.79 -1.64
C SER A 487 -18.73 -53.28 -1.25
N GLU A 488 -19.43 -53.93 -2.16
CA GLU A 488 -20.62 -54.72 -1.91
C GLU A 488 -20.27 -55.88 -0.96
N ALA A 489 -21.00 -56.01 0.15
CA ALA A 489 -20.99 -57.19 0.98
C ALA A 489 -22.32 -57.97 0.83
N PRO A 490 -22.32 -59.30 0.78
CA PRO A 490 -23.48 -60.13 0.46
C PRO A 490 -24.45 -60.27 1.61
N ILE A 491 -25.72 -60.29 1.26
CA ILE A 491 -26.89 -60.58 2.12
C ILE A 491 -26.81 -62.00 2.67
N ARG A 492 -26.78 -62.17 4.00
CA ARG A 492 -27.09 -63.42 4.65
C ARG A 492 -28.44 -63.32 5.31
N SER A 493 -29.33 -64.21 4.87
CA SER A 493 -30.62 -64.55 5.44
C SER A 493 -30.48 -65.16 6.80
N THR A 494 -31.28 -64.73 7.76
CA THR A 494 -31.53 -65.44 9.03
C THR A 494 -32.94 -65.99 9.04
N PRO A 495 -33.18 -67.25 9.56
CA PRO A 495 -34.51 -67.77 9.69
C PRO A 495 -35.10 -67.43 11.07
N THR A 496 -36.40 -67.20 11.01
CA THR A 496 -37.35 -67.14 12.14
C THR A 496 -37.30 -68.39 13.06
N THR A 497 -37.38 -68.16 14.38
CA THR A 497 -38.19 -68.99 15.31
C THR A 497 -38.45 -68.24 16.60
N ARG A 498 -39.76 -68.19 16.92
CA ARG A 498 -40.54 -67.97 18.14
C ARG A 498 -40.52 -66.59 18.82
#